data_f1d9de58e505062cc827eab230b016e0
#
_entry.id   f1d9de58e505062cc827eab230b016e0
#
_cell.length_a   1.000
_cell.length_b   1.000
_cell.length_c   1.000
_cell.angle_alpha   90.00
_cell.angle_beta   90.00
_cell.angle_gamma   90.00
#
_symmetry.space_group_name_H-M   'P 1'
#
loop_
_entity.id
_entity.type
_entity.pdbx_description
1 polymer ?
#
loop_
_entity_poly.entity_id
_entity_poly.type
_entity_poly.pdbx_seq_one_letter_code
_entity_poly.pdbx_strand_id
1 'polypeptide(L)'
;LLVCYLEDGANCIHFHEIKLKELFWNIRFYYSRQELANFFYMIIGRSQDFKNKVLNNYKSCRTVKELASACDISLSAFKRQFSAEFGEAPAEWMQKQLLGEIKYKLSVTDLPLGTIANELEFSSLAHFSRFCKRCLGCSPRELRQQIKGG
;
A
#
# COMPACT_ATOMS: atom_id res chain seq x y z
N LEU A 1 -15.02 -26.52 21.94
CA LEU A 1 -16.07 -26.98 20.98
C LEU A 1 -15.69 -26.61 19.54
N LEU A 2 -15.35 -25.33 19.25
CA LEU A 2 -14.96 -24.88 17.87
C LEU A 2 -13.70 -25.61 17.37
N VAL A 3 -12.70 -25.80 18.21
CA VAL A 3 -11.45 -26.50 17.89
C VAL A 3 -11.73 -27.96 17.53
N CYS A 4 -12.58 -28.66 18.27
CA CYS A 4 -12.95 -30.04 17.95
C CYS A 4 -13.63 -30.18 16.59
N TYR A 5 -14.50 -29.25 16.20
CA TYR A 5 -15.14 -29.28 14.88
C TYR A 5 -14.18 -29.05 13.73
N LEU A 6 -13.12 -28.25 13.95
CA LEU A 6 -12.07 -28.03 12.93
C LEU A 6 -11.16 -29.25 12.81
N GLU A 7 -10.86 -29.93 13.91
CA GLU A 7 -10.08 -31.19 13.95
C GLU A 7 -10.82 -32.34 13.28
N ASP A 8 -12.15 -32.39 13.40
CA ASP A 8 -13.02 -33.40 12.77
C ASP A 8 -13.31 -33.14 11.28
N GLY A 9 -12.67 -32.11 10.68
CA GLY A 9 -12.76 -31.85 9.23
C GLY A 9 -14.10 -31.26 8.77
N ALA A 10 -14.86 -30.58 9.62
CA ALA A 10 -16.11 -29.91 9.25
C ALA A 10 -15.86 -28.65 8.41
N ASN A 11 -15.66 -28.82 7.11
CA ASN A 11 -15.36 -27.75 6.14
C ASN A 11 -16.63 -27.12 5.53
N CYS A 12 -17.76 -27.14 6.20
CA CYS A 12 -18.98 -26.53 5.69
C CYS A 12 -18.96 -25.01 5.89
N ILE A 13 -18.94 -24.24 4.78
CA ILE A 13 -18.91 -22.76 4.79
C ILE A 13 -20.08 -22.17 5.59
N HIS A 14 -21.27 -22.75 5.49
CA HIS A 14 -22.45 -22.30 6.22
C HIS A 14 -22.32 -22.50 7.72
N PHE A 15 -21.65 -23.57 8.15
CA PHE A 15 -21.35 -23.81 9.56
C PHE A 15 -20.41 -22.74 10.12
N HIS A 16 -19.37 -22.37 9.36
CA HIS A 16 -18.45 -21.31 9.76
C HIS A 16 -19.12 -19.94 9.82
N GLU A 17 -20.03 -19.63 8.89
CA GLU A 17 -20.83 -18.41 8.95
C GLU A 17 -21.73 -18.33 10.17
N ILE A 18 -22.40 -19.43 10.53
CA ILE A 18 -23.25 -19.50 11.72
C ILE A 18 -22.41 -19.30 12.98
N LYS A 19 -21.27 -19.99 13.08
CA LYS A 19 -20.36 -19.86 14.23
C LYS A 19 -19.73 -18.48 14.35
N LEU A 20 -19.44 -17.84 13.24
CA LEU A 20 -18.97 -16.45 13.22
C LEU A 20 -20.05 -15.50 13.75
N LYS A 21 -21.30 -15.65 13.30
CA LYS A 21 -22.44 -14.86 13.80
C LYS A 21 -22.66 -15.07 15.29
N GLU A 22 -22.64 -16.32 15.76
CA GLU A 22 -22.74 -16.66 17.18
C GLU A 22 -21.65 -16.00 18.00
N LEU A 23 -20.38 -16.03 17.53
CA LEU A 23 -19.25 -15.36 18.14
C LEU A 23 -19.49 -13.84 18.26
N PHE A 24 -19.94 -13.19 17.19
CA PHE A 24 -20.23 -11.75 17.18
C PHE A 24 -21.38 -11.39 18.15
N TRP A 25 -22.43 -12.20 18.23
CA TRP A 25 -23.51 -12.00 19.16
C TRP A 25 -23.04 -12.14 20.63
N ASN A 26 -22.24 -13.16 20.93
CA ASN A 26 -21.67 -13.36 22.26
C ASN A 26 -20.76 -12.20 22.66
N ILE A 27 -19.84 -11.78 21.77
CA ILE A 27 -18.96 -10.65 22.00
C ILE A 27 -19.77 -9.38 22.30
N ARG A 28 -20.83 -9.10 21.48
CA ARG A 28 -21.68 -7.93 21.68
C ARG A 28 -22.51 -7.97 22.96
N PHE A 29 -22.86 -9.16 23.42
CA PHE A 29 -23.66 -9.32 24.62
C PHE A 29 -22.86 -9.18 25.93
N TYR A 30 -21.62 -9.71 25.93
CA TYR A 30 -20.79 -9.74 27.14
C TYR A 30 -19.87 -8.51 27.30
N TYR A 31 -19.58 -7.78 26.23
CA TYR A 31 -18.66 -6.64 26.27
C TYR A 31 -19.34 -5.34 25.89
N SER A 32 -18.99 -4.27 26.61
CA SER A 32 -19.43 -2.91 26.30
C SER A 32 -18.80 -2.41 24.99
N ARG A 33 -19.41 -1.39 24.37
CA ARG A 33 -18.84 -0.73 23.17
C ARG A 33 -17.41 -0.23 23.40
N GLN A 34 -17.11 0.25 24.60
CA GLN A 34 -15.78 0.78 24.91
C GLN A 34 -14.74 -0.33 25.02
N GLU A 35 -15.07 -1.45 25.65
CA GLU A 35 -14.17 -2.61 25.73
C GLU A 35 -13.90 -3.21 24.36
N LEU A 36 -14.92 -3.33 23.52
CA LEU A 36 -14.77 -3.79 22.13
C LEU A 36 -13.93 -2.80 21.29
N ALA A 37 -14.17 -1.49 21.41
CA ALA A 37 -13.39 -0.48 20.73
C ALA A 37 -11.92 -0.56 21.14
N ASN A 38 -11.61 -0.70 22.42
CA ASN A 38 -10.25 -0.85 22.92
C ASN A 38 -9.59 -2.15 22.42
N PHE A 39 -10.30 -3.27 22.47
CA PHE A 39 -9.81 -4.55 21.99
C PHE A 39 -9.50 -4.52 20.48
N PHE A 40 -10.45 -4.05 19.69
CA PHE A 40 -10.26 -3.96 18.24
C PHE A 40 -9.27 -2.88 17.84
N TYR A 41 -9.13 -1.80 18.62
CA TYR A 41 -8.10 -0.79 18.38
C TYR A 41 -6.69 -1.37 18.51
N MET A 42 -6.46 -2.27 19.47
CA MET A 42 -5.17 -2.95 19.61
C MET A 42 -4.82 -3.81 18.40
N ILE A 43 -5.81 -4.33 17.68
CA ILE A 43 -5.64 -5.24 16.53
C ILE A 43 -5.67 -4.45 15.22
N ILE A 44 -6.73 -3.66 14.99
CA ILE A 44 -7.00 -2.96 13.74
C ILE A 44 -6.32 -1.58 13.71
N GLY A 45 -6.28 -0.89 14.84
CA GLY A 45 -5.75 0.47 14.94
C GLY A 45 -4.26 0.55 14.63
N ARG A 46 -3.47 -0.46 15.01
CA ARG A 46 -2.02 -0.50 14.69
C ARG A 46 -1.76 -0.67 13.21
N SER A 47 -2.54 -1.50 12.52
CA SER A 47 -2.44 -1.70 11.08
C SER A 47 -2.83 -0.42 10.32
N GLN A 48 -3.93 0.21 10.73
CA GLN A 48 -4.38 1.45 10.11
C GLN A 48 -3.40 2.61 10.37
N ASP A 49 -2.81 2.70 11.56
CA ASP A 49 -1.79 3.71 11.89
C ASP A 49 -0.53 3.53 11.02
N PHE A 50 -0.05 2.30 10.84
CA PHE A 50 1.08 2.02 9.96
C PHE A 50 0.79 2.40 8.50
N LYS A 51 -0.36 2.00 7.97
CA LYS A 51 -0.77 2.38 6.60
C LYS A 51 -0.84 3.88 6.43
N ASN A 52 -1.43 4.58 7.40
CA ASN A 52 -1.52 6.04 7.38
C ASN A 52 -0.13 6.70 7.41
N LYS A 53 0.79 6.21 8.26
CA LYS A 53 2.17 6.70 8.30
C LYS A 53 2.87 6.52 6.94
N VAL A 54 2.73 5.35 6.32
CA VAL A 54 3.30 5.09 4.99
C VAL A 54 2.70 6.06 3.95
N LEU A 55 1.36 6.16 3.88
CA LEU A 55 0.66 6.99 2.90
C LEU A 55 0.94 8.48 3.06
N ASN A 56 1.17 8.94 4.29
CA ASN A 56 1.48 10.34 4.55
C ASN A 56 2.94 10.71 4.22
N ASN A 57 3.87 9.74 4.27
CA ASN A 57 5.30 10.02 4.15
C ASN A 57 5.92 9.58 2.80
N TYR A 58 5.30 8.66 2.04
CA TYR A 58 5.97 8.08 0.87
C TYR A 58 6.36 9.10 -0.21
N LYS A 59 5.60 10.20 -0.37
CA LYS A 59 5.88 11.23 -1.37
C LYS A 59 7.16 12.02 -1.09
N SER A 60 7.53 12.15 0.18
CA SER A 60 8.74 12.84 0.62
C SER A 60 9.95 11.93 0.77
N CYS A 61 9.80 10.62 0.53
CA CYS A 61 10.84 9.62 0.67
C CYS A 61 11.23 9.04 -0.68
N ARG A 62 12.55 8.94 -0.94
CA ARG A 62 13.10 8.38 -2.19
C ARG A 62 13.45 6.90 -2.08
N THR A 63 13.74 6.47 -0.87
CA THR A 63 14.20 5.12 -0.60
C THR A 63 13.34 4.45 0.46
N VAL A 64 13.30 3.11 0.41
CA VAL A 64 12.63 2.32 1.45
C VAL A 64 13.23 2.58 2.83
N LYS A 65 14.54 2.92 2.91
CA LYS A 65 15.21 3.26 4.16
C LYS A 65 14.68 4.56 4.74
N GLU A 66 14.53 5.59 3.92
CA GLU A 66 13.96 6.88 4.36
C GLU A 66 12.51 6.70 4.82
N LEU A 67 11.71 5.94 4.07
CA LEU A 67 10.32 5.68 4.42
C LEU A 67 10.20 4.89 5.75
N ALA A 68 11.10 3.91 5.98
CA ALA A 68 11.17 3.21 7.25
C ALA A 68 11.51 4.15 8.41
N SER A 69 12.48 5.06 8.20
CA SER A 69 12.86 6.08 9.18
C SER A 69 11.71 7.05 9.46
N ALA A 70 10.98 7.49 8.44
CA ALA A 70 9.80 8.35 8.58
C ALA A 70 8.63 7.67 9.32
N CYS A 71 8.62 6.35 9.35
CA CYS A 71 7.66 5.56 10.13
C CYS A 71 8.16 5.18 11.53
N ASP A 72 9.36 5.62 11.94
CA ASP A 72 10.00 5.34 13.25
C ASP A 72 10.27 3.85 13.51
N ILE A 73 10.58 3.09 12.46
CA ILE A 73 10.88 1.66 12.58
C ILE A 73 12.13 1.25 11.81
N SER A 74 12.77 0.18 12.26
CA SER A 74 13.96 -0.36 11.58
C SER A 74 13.60 -0.86 10.17
N LEU A 75 14.54 -0.78 9.23
CA LEU A 75 14.34 -1.20 7.83
C LEU A 75 13.86 -2.67 7.72
N SER A 76 14.36 -3.55 8.58
CA SER A 76 13.97 -4.97 8.58
C SER A 76 12.53 -5.16 9.06
N ALA A 77 12.15 -4.48 10.14
CA ALA A 77 10.78 -4.50 10.66
C ALA A 77 9.81 -3.86 9.67
N PHE A 78 10.19 -2.72 9.06
CA PHE A 78 9.41 -2.05 8.02
C PHE A 78 9.09 -2.97 6.85
N LYS A 79 10.11 -3.60 6.26
CA LYS A 79 9.92 -4.51 5.11
C LYS A 79 8.96 -5.65 5.44
N ARG A 80 9.11 -6.28 6.60
CA ARG A 80 8.23 -7.38 7.04
C ARG A 80 6.80 -6.90 7.24
N GLN A 81 6.60 -5.80 7.98
CA GLN A 81 5.28 -5.25 8.25
C GLN A 81 4.62 -4.73 6.98
N PHE A 82 5.38 -4.04 6.13
CA PHE A 82 4.88 -3.52 4.86
C PHE A 82 4.36 -4.66 3.96
N SER A 83 5.13 -5.73 3.78
CA SER A 83 4.69 -6.87 2.96
C SER A 83 3.46 -7.57 3.54
N ALA A 84 3.33 -7.65 4.86
CA ALA A 84 2.15 -8.20 5.51
C ALA A 84 0.89 -7.32 5.31
N GLU A 85 1.05 -5.99 5.34
CA GLU A 85 -0.06 -5.03 5.28
C GLU A 85 -0.49 -4.66 3.85
N PHE A 86 0.48 -4.56 2.92
CA PHE A 86 0.27 -4.13 1.53
C PHE A 86 0.30 -5.29 0.52
N GLY A 87 0.72 -6.49 0.93
CA GLY A 87 0.77 -7.67 0.07
C GLY A 87 1.92 -7.69 -0.93
N GLU A 88 2.81 -6.70 -0.91
CA GLU A 88 3.93 -6.59 -1.85
C GLU A 88 5.18 -5.95 -1.20
N ALA A 89 6.33 -6.03 -1.87
CA ALA A 89 7.56 -5.42 -1.37
C ALA A 89 7.50 -3.88 -1.43
N PRO A 90 8.02 -3.16 -0.39
CA PRO A 90 7.95 -1.69 -0.37
C PRO A 90 8.63 -1.01 -1.55
N ALA A 91 9.72 -1.57 -2.08
CA ALA A 91 10.41 -1.00 -3.24
C ALA A 91 9.56 -1.08 -4.52
N GLU A 92 8.88 -2.18 -4.73
CA GLU A 92 7.97 -2.39 -5.87
C GLU A 92 6.76 -1.46 -5.77
N TRP A 93 6.19 -1.36 -4.57
CA TRP A 93 5.08 -0.46 -4.31
C TRP A 93 5.45 1.00 -4.56
N MET A 94 6.58 1.49 -4.02
CA MET A 94 7.06 2.85 -4.25
C MET A 94 7.31 3.11 -5.74
N GLN A 95 7.87 2.14 -6.46
CA GLN A 95 8.05 2.24 -7.91
C GLN A 95 6.71 2.36 -8.64
N LYS A 96 5.69 1.58 -8.27
CA LYS A 96 4.34 1.68 -8.84
C LYS A 96 3.71 3.05 -8.58
N GLN A 97 3.87 3.61 -7.36
CA GLN A 97 3.37 4.95 -7.05
C GLN A 97 4.03 6.01 -7.94
N LEU A 98 5.36 5.96 -8.08
CA LEU A 98 6.10 6.87 -8.95
C LEU A 98 5.67 6.75 -10.42
N LEU A 99 5.47 5.53 -10.92
CA LEU A 99 4.96 5.31 -12.29
C LEU A 99 3.55 5.86 -12.48
N GLY A 100 2.68 5.73 -11.48
CA GLY A 100 1.35 6.35 -11.48
C GLY A 100 1.42 7.87 -11.58
N GLU A 101 2.31 8.49 -10.79
CA GLU A 101 2.52 9.93 -10.81
C GLU A 101 3.10 10.43 -12.14
N ILE A 102 4.06 9.70 -12.73
CA ILE A 102 4.58 9.98 -14.06
C ILE A 102 3.46 9.99 -15.11
N LYS A 103 2.65 8.93 -15.15
CA LYS A 103 1.52 8.81 -16.07
C LYS A 103 0.53 9.97 -15.90
N TYR A 104 0.18 10.28 -14.66
CA TYR A 104 -0.72 11.38 -14.32
C TYR A 104 -0.17 12.73 -14.82
N LYS A 105 1.09 13.08 -14.49
CA LYS A 105 1.69 14.33 -14.94
C LYS A 105 1.78 14.44 -16.47
N LEU A 106 2.08 13.35 -17.15
CA LEU A 106 2.13 13.31 -18.61
C LEU A 106 0.75 13.45 -19.26
N SER A 107 -0.31 13.01 -18.61
CA SER A 107 -1.69 13.10 -19.11
C SER A 107 -2.32 14.48 -18.93
N VAL A 108 -2.17 15.08 -17.75
CA VAL A 108 -2.91 16.30 -17.37
C VAL A 108 -2.15 17.59 -17.62
N THR A 109 -0.84 17.55 -17.87
CA THR A 109 -0.03 18.74 -18.02
C THR A 109 0.64 18.82 -19.39
N ASP A 110 0.80 20.04 -19.90
CA ASP A 110 1.63 20.34 -21.09
C ASP A 110 3.06 20.78 -20.72
N LEU A 111 3.42 20.63 -19.45
CA LEU A 111 4.75 20.98 -18.95
C LEU A 111 5.87 20.32 -19.78
N PRO A 112 6.98 21.00 -20.00
CA PRO A 112 8.17 20.41 -20.60
C PRO A 112 8.60 19.16 -19.84
N LEU A 113 9.06 18.12 -20.56
CA LEU A 113 9.50 16.86 -19.94
C LEU A 113 10.64 17.07 -18.93
N GLY A 114 11.49 18.07 -19.16
CA GLY A 114 12.54 18.46 -18.21
C GLY A 114 11.98 18.99 -16.89
N THR A 115 10.90 19.78 -16.95
CA THR A 115 10.21 20.29 -15.76
C THR A 115 9.59 19.14 -14.98
N ILE A 116 8.91 18.22 -15.65
CA ILE A 116 8.35 17.01 -14.99
C ILE A 116 9.46 16.16 -14.36
N ALA A 117 10.59 15.97 -15.08
CA ALA A 117 11.72 15.23 -14.53
C ALA A 117 12.28 15.90 -13.25
N ASN A 118 12.37 17.23 -13.24
CA ASN A 118 12.83 17.99 -12.06
C ASN A 118 11.82 17.93 -10.90
N GLU A 119 10.53 18.08 -11.17
CA GLU A 119 9.47 17.96 -10.13
C GLU A 119 9.42 16.57 -9.51
N LEU A 120 9.71 15.53 -10.30
CA LEU A 120 9.83 14.16 -9.83
C LEU A 120 11.26 13.84 -9.32
N GLU A 121 12.09 14.88 -9.19
CA GLU A 121 13.46 14.85 -8.64
C GLU A 121 14.39 13.85 -9.34
N PHE A 122 14.22 13.62 -10.64
CA PHE A 122 15.21 12.91 -11.41
C PHE A 122 16.45 13.79 -11.61
N SER A 123 17.63 13.21 -11.51
CA SER A 123 18.91 13.93 -11.65
C SER A 123 19.11 14.52 -13.05
N SER A 124 18.38 14.07 -14.06
CA SER A 124 18.38 14.61 -15.42
C SER A 124 17.21 14.06 -16.23
N LEU A 125 16.88 14.76 -17.32
CA LEU A 125 15.91 14.28 -18.32
C LEU A 125 16.34 12.93 -18.95
N ALA A 126 17.65 12.72 -19.11
CA ALA A 126 18.18 11.46 -19.61
C ALA A 126 17.95 10.30 -18.62
N HIS A 127 18.09 10.55 -17.32
CA HIS A 127 17.78 9.57 -16.28
C HIS A 127 16.28 9.25 -16.26
N PHE A 128 15.43 10.26 -16.29
CA PHE A 128 13.98 10.11 -16.38
C PHE A 128 13.55 9.28 -17.60
N SER A 129 14.11 9.60 -18.78
CA SER A 129 13.82 8.88 -20.02
C SER A 129 14.23 7.41 -19.96
N ARG A 130 15.42 7.12 -19.41
CA ARG A 130 15.89 5.72 -19.20
C ARG A 130 15.00 4.96 -18.21
N PHE A 131 14.58 5.63 -17.15
CA PHE A 131 13.65 5.04 -16.16
C PHE A 131 12.32 4.66 -16.83
N CYS A 132 11.71 5.58 -17.57
CA CYS A 132 10.46 5.31 -18.30
C CYS A 132 10.60 4.16 -19.30
N LYS A 133 11.65 4.16 -20.12
CA LYS A 133 11.90 3.05 -21.05
C LYS A 133 12.03 1.71 -20.37
N ARG A 134 12.75 1.66 -19.24
CA ARG A 134 12.94 0.42 -18.47
C ARG A 134 11.64 -0.09 -17.84
N CYS A 135 10.83 0.82 -17.27
CA CYS A 135 9.66 0.43 -16.46
C CYS A 135 8.34 0.42 -17.24
N LEU A 136 8.24 1.19 -18.33
CA LEU A 136 7.01 1.35 -19.13
C LEU A 136 7.18 0.90 -20.59
N GLY A 137 8.41 0.52 -20.99
CA GLY A 137 8.71 0.08 -22.36
C GLY A 137 8.80 1.21 -23.39
N CYS A 138 8.48 2.46 -23.04
CA CYS A 138 8.48 3.60 -23.95
C CYS A 138 9.09 4.85 -23.30
N SER A 139 9.49 5.82 -24.11
CA SER A 139 9.99 7.11 -23.63
C SER A 139 8.85 7.98 -23.07
N PRO A 140 9.15 8.98 -22.22
CA PRO A 140 8.14 9.92 -21.72
C PRO A 140 7.40 10.66 -22.85
N ARG A 141 8.09 10.94 -23.96
CA ARG A 141 7.49 11.60 -25.13
C ARG A 141 6.49 10.70 -25.83
N GLU A 142 6.86 9.46 -26.08
CA GLU A 142 5.99 8.44 -26.68
C GLU A 142 4.78 8.17 -25.79
N LEU A 143 5.01 8.03 -24.48
CA LEU A 143 3.94 7.83 -23.51
C LEU A 143 2.94 8.98 -23.51
N ARG A 144 3.41 10.23 -23.53
CA ARG A 144 2.53 11.41 -23.63
C ARG A 144 1.71 11.41 -24.91
N GLN A 145 2.31 11.04 -26.04
CA GLN A 145 1.58 10.95 -27.31
C GLN A 145 0.51 9.88 -27.27
N GLN A 146 0.81 8.70 -26.73
CA GLN A 146 -0.17 7.61 -26.57
C GLN A 146 -1.35 8.00 -25.68
N ILE A 147 -1.07 8.69 -24.57
CA ILE A 147 -2.13 9.10 -23.62
C ILE A 147 -3.02 10.20 -24.19
N LYS A 148 -2.44 11.17 -24.94
CA LYS A 148 -3.17 12.33 -25.48
C LYS A 148 -3.75 12.10 -26.87
N GLY A 149 -3.32 11.07 -27.58
CA GLY A 149 -3.73 10.75 -28.94
C GLY A 149 -4.83 9.66 -29.05
N GLY A 150 -5.26 9.08 -27.93
CA GLY A 150 -6.39 8.17 -27.80
C GLY A 150 -7.57 8.87 -27.14
#